data_4a77378c00b6bb81fbdbd329594f726d
#
_entry.id   4a77378c00b6bb81fbdbd329594f726d
#
_cell.length_a   1.000
_cell.length_b   1.000
_cell.length_c   1.000
_cell.angle_alpha   90.00
_cell.angle_beta   90.00
_cell.angle_gamma   90.00
#
_symmetry.space_group_name_H-M   'P 1'
#
loop_
_entity.id
_entity.type
_entity.pdbx_description
1 polymer ?
#
loop_
_entity_poly.entity_id
_entity_poly.type
_entity_poly.pdbx_seq_one_letter_code
_entity_poly.pdbx_strand_id
1 'polypeptide(L)'
;MLAPPVNRLVTELSRLPGIGQRTAQRLAFHLLRVPPEDALPLADAIREVKETVGLCEVCFNLAVEPTCRICQDERRDATRICVVEEPGDVIPIERTNEWHGRYHVLGGALSPIDGIDPE
;
A
#
# COMPACT_ATOMS: atom_id res chain seq x y z
N MET A 1 -2.09 -22.80 24.56
CA MET A 1 -2.66 -23.17 23.26
C MET A 1 -3.83 -22.26 22.93
N LEU A 2 -3.81 -21.68 21.76
CA LEU A 2 -4.82 -20.71 21.35
C LEU A 2 -5.97 -21.40 20.61
N ALA A 3 -7.18 -20.83 20.69
CA ALA A 3 -8.29 -21.26 19.87
C ALA A 3 -7.91 -21.11 18.37
N PRO A 4 -8.37 -22.02 17.50
CA PRO A 4 -7.96 -22.00 16.10
C PRO A 4 -8.13 -20.64 15.38
N PRO A 5 -9.23 -19.89 15.54
CA PRO A 5 -9.33 -18.57 14.91
C PRO A 5 -8.30 -17.58 15.43
N VAL A 6 -7.98 -17.60 16.70
CA VAL A 6 -6.98 -16.73 17.30
C VAL A 6 -5.60 -17.09 16.77
N ASN A 7 -5.31 -18.38 16.72
CA ASN A 7 -4.04 -18.87 16.19
C ASN A 7 -3.85 -18.48 14.73
N ARG A 8 -4.90 -18.55 13.93
CA ARG A 8 -4.87 -18.13 12.54
C ARG A 8 -4.56 -16.63 12.42
N LEU A 9 -5.18 -15.81 13.26
CA LEU A 9 -4.92 -14.37 13.25
C LEU A 9 -3.47 -14.07 13.60
N VAL A 10 -2.91 -14.72 14.62
CA VAL A 10 -1.51 -14.57 15.00
C VAL A 10 -0.60 -14.94 13.82
N THR A 11 -0.89 -16.07 13.16
CA THR A 11 -0.11 -16.53 12.02
C THR A 11 -0.12 -15.51 10.88
N GLU A 12 -1.29 -15.00 10.53
CA GLU A 12 -1.41 -14.01 9.46
C GLU A 12 -0.70 -12.69 9.80
N LEU A 13 -0.83 -12.22 11.03
CA LEU A 13 -0.13 -11.00 11.46
C LEU A 13 1.39 -11.18 11.44
N SER A 14 1.88 -12.37 11.80
CA SER A 14 3.32 -12.65 11.83
C SER A 14 3.94 -12.71 10.44
N ARG A 15 3.13 -12.81 9.39
CA ARG A 15 3.61 -12.78 8.01
C ARG A 15 3.93 -11.38 7.52
N LEU A 16 3.48 -10.35 8.24
CA LEU A 16 3.76 -8.97 7.87
C LEU A 16 5.22 -8.62 8.20
N PRO A 17 5.88 -7.83 7.31
CA PRO A 17 7.25 -7.43 7.56
C PRO A 17 7.42 -6.71 8.90
N GLY A 18 8.44 -7.09 9.64
CA GLY A 18 8.72 -6.45 10.93
C GLY A 18 7.87 -6.95 12.10
N ILE A 19 6.94 -7.86 11.87
CA ILE A 19 6.10 -8.41 12.93
C ILE A 19 6.53 -9.85 13.22
N GLY A 20 7.17 -10.06 14.38
CA GLY A 20 7.52 -11.38 14.86
C GLY A 20 6.35 -11.99 15.64
N GLN A 21 6.56 -13.23 16.14
CA GLN A 21 5.52 -13.99 16.84
C GLN A 21 4.97 -13.28 18.07
N ARG A 22 5.87 -12.69 18.87
CA ARG A 22 5.44 -12.03 20.11
C ARG A 22 4.59 -10.79 19.83
N THR A 23 4.99 -9.97 18.86
CA THR A 23 4.23 -8.80 18.46
C THR A 23 2.90 -9.20 17.84
N ALA A 24 2.90 -10.24 16.99
CA ALA A 24 1.67 -10.77 16.40
C ALA A 24 0.68 -11.20 17.46
N GLN A 25 1.13 -11.90 18.50
CA GLN A 25 0.27 -12.32 19.62
C GLN A 25 -0.34 -11.12 20.35
N ARG A 26 0.48 -10.10 20.62
CA ARG A 26 0.01 -8.88 21.29
C ARG A 26 -1.04 -8.15 20.47
N LEU A 27 -0.82 -8.04 19.15
CA LEU A 27 -1.79 -7.41 18.26
C LEU A 27 -3.09 -8.21 18.17
N ALA A 28 -2.99 -9.54 18.07
CA ALA A 28 -4.17 -10.41 18.02
C ALA A 28 -5.01 -10.27 19.29
N PHE A 29 -4.37 -10.27 20.46
CA PHE A 29 -5.09 -10.10 21.72
C PHE A 29 -5.71 -8.71 21.86
N HIS A 30 -5.05 -7.69 21.35
CA HIS A 30 -5.63 -6.35 21.29
C HIS A 30 -6.90 -6.34 20.45
N LEU A 31 -6.83 -6.89 19.23
CA LEU A 31 -7.99 -6.95 18.35
C LEU A 31 -9.12 -7.78 18.91
N LEU A 32 -8.79 -8.82 19.67
CA LEU A 32 -9.80 -9.65 20.31
C LEU A 32 -10.55 -8.91 21.44
N ARG A 33 -9.85 -8.02 22.15
CA ARG A 33 -10.43 -7.30 23.29
C ARG A 33 -11.27 -6.10 22.89
N VAL A 34 -10.94 -5.43 21.79
CA VAL A 34 -11.73 -4.27 21.35
C VAL A 34 -13.04 -4.76 20.73
N PRO A 35 -14.10 -3.94 20.78
CA PRO A 35 -15.36 -4.34 20.15
C PRO A 35 -15.23 -4.50 18.64
N PRO A 36 -16.12 -5.28 17.99
CA PRO A 36 -16.05 -5.50 16.54
C PRO A 36 -16.03 -4.21 15.72
N GLU A 37 -16.77 -3.19 16.13
CA GLU A 37 -16.80 -1.90 15.42
C GLU A 37 -15.46 -1.19 15.42
N ASP A 38 -14.53 -1.57 16.30
CA ASP A 38 -13.19 -0.99 16.33
C ASP A 38 -12.15 -1.87 15.64
N ALA A 39 -12.42 -3.17 15.52
CA ALA A 39 -11.47 -4.13 14.94
C ALA A 39 -11.75 -4.44 13.46
N LEU A 40 -13.02 -4.66 13.11
CA LEU A 40 -13.39 -5.10 11.77
C LEU A 40 -13.14 -4.07 10.66
N PRO A 41 -13.15 -2.75 10.93
CA PRO A 41 -12.76 -1.79 9.89
C PRO A 41 -11.37 -2.03 9.30
N LEU A 42 -10.44 -2.57 10.07
CA LEU A 42 -9.11 -2.92 9.56
C LEU A 42 -9.21 -4.04 8.51
N ALA A 43 -10.00 -5.06 8.77
CA ALA A 43 -10.21 -6.15 7.82
C ALA A 43 -10.87 -5.65 6.54
N ASP A 44 -11.87 -4.79 6.69
CA ASP A 44 -12.57 -4.21 5.55
C ASP A 44 -11.65 -3.31 4.71
N ALA A 45 -10.78 -2.53 5.36
CA ALA A 45 -9.83 -1.68 4.67
C ALA A 45 -8.83 -2.49 3.85
N ILE A 46 -8.34 -3.59 4.42
CA ILE A 46 -7.42 -4.49 3.71
C ILE A 46 -8.10 -5.06 2.47
N ARG A 47 -9.32 -5.55 2.62
CA ARG A 47 -10.09 -6.11 1.51
C ARG A 47 -10.32 -5.08 0.42
N GLU A 48 -10.75 -3.88 0.78
CA GLU A 48 -11.00 -2.80 -0.18
C GLU A 48 -9.77 -2.48 -1.00
N VAL A 49 -8.62 -2.33 -0.36
CA VAL A 49 -7.35 -2.05 -1.05
C VAL A 49 -7.04 -3.14 -2.06
N LYS A 50 -7.19 -4.41 -1.66
CA LYS A 50 -6.87 -5.54 -2.53
C LYS A 50 -7.84 -5.68 -3.71
N GLU A 51 -9.09 -5.27 -3.53
CA GLU A 51 -10.12 -5.41 -4.55
C GLU A 51 -10.20 -4.22 -5.50
N THR A 52 -9.82 -3.03 -5.06
CA THR A 52 -10.07 -1.81 -5.83
C THR A 52 -8.82 -1.08 -6.32
N VAL A 53 -7.69 -1.21 -5.64
CA VAL A 53 -6.50 -0.44 -6.01
C VAL A 53 -5.69 -1.18 -7.06
N GLY A 54 -5.41 -0.50 -8.17
CA GLY A 54 -4.54 -0.97 -9.22
C GLY A 54 -3.48 0.08 -9.53
N LEU A 55 -2.93 0.03 -10.73
CA LEU A 55 -1.91 0.97 -11.19
C LEU A 55 -2.48 1.93 -12.22
N CYS A 56 -2.04 3.19 -12.14
CA CYS A 56 -2.35 4.18 -13.15
C CYS A 56 -1.80 3.75 -14.51
N GLU A 57 -2.61 3.80 -15.56
CA GLU A 57 -2.19 3.43 -16.91
C GLU A 57 -1.08 4.31 -17.46
N VAL A 58 -0.96 5.52 -16.95
CA VAL A 58 0.00 6.51 -17.46
C VAL A 58 1.30 6.51 -16.68
N CYS A 59 1.23 6.59 -15.35
CA CYS A 59 2.43 6.78 -14.53
C CYS A 59 2.78 5.59 -13.62
N PHE A 60 1.92 4.57 -13.54
CA PHE A 60 2.07 3.38 -12.72
C PHE A 60 2.05 3.65 -11.21
N ASN A 61 1.56 4.82 -10.78
CA ASN A 61 1.25 5.06 -9.38
C ASN A 61 -0.02 4.29 -9.01
N LEU A 62 -0.28 4.17 -7.71
CA LEU A 62 -1.51 3.51 -7.24
C LEU A 62 -2.73 4.33 -7.63
N ALA A 63 -3.79 3.66 -8.08
CA ALA A 63 -5.01 4.32 -8.52
C ALA A 63 -6.21 3.40 -8.38
N VAL A 64 -7.36 3.97 -8.08
CA VAL A 64 -8.65 3.27 -8.11
C VAL A 64 -9.26 3.34 -9.51
N GLU A 65 -9.07 4.46 -10.20
CA GLU A 65 -9.49 4.66 -11.58
C GLU A 65 -8.35 4.32 -12.55
N PRO A 66 -8.64 4.20 -13.85
CA PRO A 66 -7.58 3.90 -14.84
C PRO A 66 -6.42 4.88 -14.82
N THR A 67 -6.68 6.16 -14.50
CA THR A 67 -5.62 7.16 -14.32
C THR A 67 -5.71 7.74 -12.91
N CYS A 68 -4.55 7.98 -12.29
CA CYS A 68 -4.51 8.52 -10.94
C CYS A 68 -4.87 10.01 -10.93
N ARG A 69 -5.15 10.54 -9.74
CA ARG A 69 -5.56 11.94 -9.58
C ARG A 69 -4.48 12.92 -10.03
N ILE A 70 -3.21 12.56 -9.87
CA ILE A 70 -2.11 13.41 -10.30
C ILE A 70 -2.09 13.51 -11.82
N CYS A 71 -2.25 12.40 -12.53
CA CYS A 71 -2.31 12.40 -13.99
C CYS A 71 -3.56 13.10 -14.53
N GLN A 72 -4.65 13.12 -13.77
CA GLN A 72 -5.87 13.81 -14.13
C GLN A 72 -5.83 15.30 -13.84
N ASP A 73 -4.87 15.77 -13.04
CA ASP A 73 -4.79 17.17 -12.63
C ASP A 73 -4.20 18.02 -13.74
N GLU A 74 -5.06 18.78 -14.41
CA GLU A 74 -4.67 19.64 -15.53
C GLU A 74 -3.79 20.81 -15.14
N ARG A 75 -3.73 21.13 -13.84
CA ARG A 75 -2.88 22.21 -13.34
C ARG A 75 -1.40 21.83 -13.33
N ARG A 76 -1.09 20.53 -13.46
CA ARG A 76 0.27 20.05 -13.43
C ARG A 76 0.94 20.18 -14.79
N ASP A 77 2.25 20.41 -14.76
CA ASP A 77 3.06 20.51 -15.96
C ASP A 77 3.34 19.09 -16.52
N ALA A 78 2.65 18.75 -17.59
CA ALA A 78 2.77 17.43 -18.22
C ALA A 78 4.11 17.22 -18.91
N THR A 79 4.91 18.27 -19.10
CA THR A 79 6.22 18.19 -19.76
C THR A 79 7.34 17.84 -18.79
N ARG A 80 7.07 17.84 -17.48
CA ARG A 80 8.05 17.54 -16.45
C ARG A 80 7.67 16.30 -15.70
N ILE A 81 8.57 15.33 -15.66
CA ILE A 81 8.31 14.02 -15.04
C ILE A 81 9.38 13.74 -13.99
N CYS A 82 8.92 13.41 -12.78
CA CYS A 82 9.78 12.95 -11.71
C CYS A 82 9.71 11.42 -11.67
N VAL A 83 10.82 10.74 -11.91
CA VAL A 83 10.88 9.30 -11.90
C VAL A 83 11.17 8.82 -10.47
N VAL A 84 10.32 7.94 -9.95
CA VAL A 84 10.50 7.35 -8.63
C VAL A 84 10.44 5.83 -8.73
N GLU A 85 11.02 5.16 -7.76
CA GLU A 85 11.06 3.69 -7.76
C GLU A 85 9.74 3.07 -7.33
N GLU A 86 9.14 3.59 -6.25
CA GLU A 86 7.92 3.05 -5.67
C GLU A 86 6.87 4.13 -5.46
N PRO A 87 5.57 3.74 -5.42
CA PRO A 87 4.49 4.70 -5.17
C PRO A 87 4.67 5.49 -3.87
N GLY A 88 5.22 4.87 -2.83
CA GLY A 88 5.47 5.53 -1.56
C GLY A 88 6.43 6.71 -1.66
N ASP A 89 7.29 6.72 -2.66
CA ASP A 89 8.26 7.81 -2.85
C ASP A 89 7.59 9.11 -3.28
N VAL A 90 6.38 9.04 -3.82
CA VAL A 90 5.61 10.22 -4.22
C VAL A 90 5.18 11.03 -2.99
N ILE A 91 4.88 10.37 -1.90
CA ILE A 91 4.31 11.01 -0.70
C ILE A 91 5.23 12.11 -0.14
N PRO A 92 6.53 11.85 0.14
CA PRO A 92 7.39 12.91 0.67
C PRO A 92 7.54 14.09 -0.30
N ILE A 93 7.58 13.80 -1.61
CA ILE A 93 7.74 14.85 -2.62
C ILE A 93 6.48 15.73 -2.67
N GLU A 94 5.28 15.13 -2.64
CA GLU A 94 4.03 15.89 -2.63
C GLU A 94 3.89 16.75 -1.38
N ARG A 95 4.43 16.30 -0.25
CA ARG A 95 4.38 17.06 1.00
C ARG A 95 5.14 18.37 0.94
N THR A 96 6.12 18.49 0.05
CA THR A 96 6.87 19.74 -0.10
C THR A 96 6.05 20.83 -0.78
N ASN A 97 5.01 20.48 -1.53
CA ASN A 97 4.22 21.38 -2.36
C ASN A 97 5.05 22.17 -3.39
N GLU A 98 6.26 21.68 -3.69
CA GLU A 98 7.17 22.35 -4.61
C GLU A 98 7.21 21.70 -5.99
N TRP A 99 6.76 20.43 -6.10
CA TRP A 99 6.72 19.72 -7.37
C TRP A 99 5.33 19.87 -8.02
N HIS A 100 5.29 20.40 -9.22
CA HIS A 100 4.05 20.64 -9.96
C HIS A 100 4.00 19.90 -11.30
N GLY A 101 4.92 18.97 -11.52
CA GLY A 101 4.93 18.10 -12.68
C GLY A 101 4.21 16.79 -12.41
N ARG A 102 4.46 15.81 -13.25
CA ARG A 102 3.92 14.46 -13.13
C ARG A 102 4.98 13.51 -12.59
N TYR A 103 4.61 12.24 -12.49
CA TYR A 103 5.50 11.20 -12.02
C TYR A 103 5.55 10.04 -12.98
N HIS A 104 6.58 9.23 -12.85
CA HIS A 104 6.64 7.89 -13.42
C HIS A 104 7.17 6.97 -12.35
N VAL A 105 6.38 5.95 -12.02
CA VAL A 105 6.72 4.99 -10.97
C VAL A 105 7.23 3.72 -11.63
N LEU A 106 8.45 3.32 -11.30
CA LEU A 106 9.07 2.12 -11.86
C LEU A 106 8.49 0.84 -11.27
N GLY A 107 7.91 0.94 -10.06
CA GLY A 107 7.18 -0.16 -9.45
C GLY A 107 8.06 -1.30 -8.99
N GLY A 108 9.32 -1.01 -8.61
CA GLY A 108 10.23 -2.06 -8.18
C GLY A 108 10.57 -3.05 -9.29
N ALA A 109 10.48 -2.60 -10.55
CA ALA A 109 10.62 -3.46 -11.73
C ALA A 109 11.95 -4.20 -11.82
N LEU A 110 12.94 -3.77 -11.09
CA LEU A 110 14.27 -4.39 -11.10
C LEU A 110 14.53 -5.25 -9.88
N SER A 111 13.49 -5.55 -9.10
CA SER A 111 13.64 -6.38 -7.90
C SER A 111 13.39 -7.85 -8.20
N PRO A 112 14.42 -8.70 -8.23
CA PRO A 112 14.22 -10.13 -8.44
C PRO A 112 13.51 -10.80 -7.25
N ILE A 113 13.56 -10.19 -6.08
CA ILE A 113 12.90 -10.71 -4.88
C ILE A 113 11.39 -10.72 -5.05
N ASP A 114 10.83 -9.72 -5.72
CA ASP A 114 9.40 -9.58 -5.94
C ASP A 114 8.96 -10.28 -7.23
N GLY A 115 9.86 -10.92 -7.94
CA GLY A 115 9.55 -11.61 -9.19
C GLY A 115 9.22 -10.68 -10.34
N ILE A 116 9.64 -9.43 -10.27
CA ILE A 116 9.39 -8.44 -11.31
C ILE A 116 10.60 -8.35 -12.22
N ASP A 117 10.39 -8.64 -13.50
CA ASP A 117 11.43 -8.60 -14.51
C ASP A 117 11.36 -7.32 -15.34
N PRO A 118 12.51 -6.81 -15.80
CA PRO A 118 12.57 -5.60 -16.63
C PRO A 118 12.22 -5.93 -18.08
N GLU A 119 10.94 -6.00 -18.38
CA GLU A 119 10.48 -6.25 -19.75
C GLU A 119 9.88 -5.03 -20.39
#